data_bd19155d710036a9df98f8fe59757d98
#
_entry.id   bd19155d710036a9df98f8fe59757d98
#
_cell.length_a   1.000
_cell.length_b   1.000
_cell.length_c   1.000
_cell.angle_alpha   90.00
_cell.angle_beta   90.00
_cell.angle_gamma   90.00
#
_symmetry.space_group_name_H-M   'P 1'
#
loop_
_entity.id
_entity.type
_entity.pdbx_description
1 polymer ?
#
loop_
_entity_poly.entity_id
_entity_poly.type
_entity_poly.pdbx_seq_one_letter_code
_entity_poly.pdbx_strand_id
1 'polypeptide(L)'
;MKHPPEHTRELLSRLGNPQEGIKIIHVAGTNGKGSVCAYLNAMLLAGGKKTGLFTSPHLVRINERFQINGEDVSDEQFLNAFLKVEKAAKEYEAEGEGHPSYFETLFLMGMLIFKEAGVEYLVMETGLGGRLDATNAIDNPALAIITSISLDHTAILGDTIEKIAGEKAGIIKPGVPVFFDGSSKKAAEVIKAKAS
;
A
#
# COMPACT_ATOMS: atom_id res chain seq x y z
N MET A 1 8.53 10.39 -12.17
CA MET A 1 8.31 11.39 -11.10
C MET A 1 7.29 10.79 -10.16
N LYS A 2 7.32 11.05 -8.86
CA LYS A 2 6.31 10.53 -7.91
C LYS A 2 5.15 11.52 -7.90
N HIS A 3 3.93 11.06 -8.18
CA HIS A 3 2.74 11.92 -8.14
C HIS A 3 2.16 11.96 -6.72
N PRO A 4 1.35 12.98 -6.39
CA PRO A 4 0.62 13.00 -5.13
C PRO A 4 -0.46 11.90 -5.11
N PRO A 5 -0.91 11.44 -3.92
CA PRO A 5 -1.93 10.38 -3.80
C PRO A 5 -3.24 10.68 -4.53
N GLU A 6 -3.56 11.95 -4.74
CA GLU A 6 -4.75 12.42 -5.49
C GLU A 6 -4.74 11.91 -6.93
N HIS A 7 -3.58 11.91 -7.58
CA HIS A 7 -3.40 11.36 -8.92
C HIS A 7 -3.75 9.85 -8.97
N THR A 8 -3.29 9.10 -7.99
CA THR A 8 -3.61 7.67 -7.88
C THR A 8 -5.08 7.45 -7.56
N ARG A 9 -5.72 8.32 -6.75
CA ARG A 9 -7.18 8.24 -6.49
C ARG A 9 -8.01 8.46 -7.75
N GLU A 10 -7.62 9.42 -8.57
CA GLU A 10 -8.33 9.65 -9.84
C GLU A 10 -8.25 8.41 -10.74
N LEU A 11 -7.08 7.80 -10.85
CA LEU A 11 -6.93 6.55 -11.60
C LEU A 11 -7.72 5.39 -11.00
N LEU A 12 -7.79 5.25 -9.66
CA LEU A 12 -8.68 4.28 -9.01
C LEU A 12 -10.15 4.52 -9.37
N SER A 13 -10.58 5.79 -9.39
CA SER A 13 -11.94 6.16 -9.79
C SER A 13 -12.26 5.74 -11.23
N ARG A 14 -11.35 5.99 -12.16
CA ARG A 14 -11.46 5.58 -13.58
C ARG A 14 -11.49 4.06 -13.75
N LEU A 15 -10.85 3.33 -12.85
CA LEU A 15 -10.90 1.87 -12.80
C LEU A 15 -12.12 1.32 -12.04
N GLY A 16 -13.07 2.18 -11.65
CA GLY A 16 -14.30 1.79 -10.97
C GLY A 16 -14.14 1.54 -9.47
N ASN A 17 -13.18 2.20 -8.83
CA ASN A 17 -12.88 2.09 -7.39
C ASN A 17 -12.72 0.63 -6.91
N PRO A 18 -11.78 -0.13 -7.47
CA PRO A 18 -11.63 -1.56 -7.16
C PRO A 18 -11.31 -1.83 -5.69
N GLN A 19 -10.78 -0.86 -4.94
CA GLN A 19 -10.50 -0.97 -3.51
C GLN A 19 -11.77 -1.04 -2.64
N GLU A 20 -12.92 -0.62 -3.15
CA GLU A 20 -14.15 -0.56 -2.36
C GLU A 20 -14.68 -1.95 -2.00
N GLY A 21 -15.06 -2.11 -0.73
CA GLY A 21 -15.56 -3.36 -0.16
C GLY A 21 -14.47 -4.30 0.34
N ILE A 22 -13.19 -4.01 0.12
CA ILE A 22 -12.05 -4.77 0.65
C ILE A 22 -11.63 -4.17 1.99
N LYS A 23 -11.49 -5.00 3.04
CA LYS A 23 -10.93 -4.59 4.34
C LYS A 23 -9.41 -4.51 4.24
N ILE A 24 -8.87 -3.31 4.13
CA ILE A 24 -7.43 -3.09 3.90
C ILE A 24 -6.71 -2.88 5.22
N ILE A 25 -5.65 -3.65 5.48
CA ILE A 25 -4.67 -3.44 6.54
C ILE A 25 -3.45 -2.79 5.90
N HIS A 26 -3.20 -1.53 6.22
CA HIS A 26 -2.15 -0.73 5.60
C HIS A 26 -0.91 -0.68 6.49
N VAL A 27 0.22 -1.16 5.97
CA VAL A 27 1.45 -1.37 6.75
C VAL A 27 2.58 -0.46 6.25
N ALA A 28 3.06 0.43 7.12
CA ALA A 28 4.25 1.24 6.89
C ALA A 28 5.34 0.92 7.92
N GLY A 29 6.55 1.43 7.71
CA GLY A 29 7.67 1.27 8.63
C GLY A 29 9.01 1.32 7.90
N THR A 30 10.10 1.29 8.64
CA THR A 30 11.44 1.18 8.07
C THR A 30 11.78 -0.30 7.85
N ASN A 31 11.81 -1.10 8.89
CA ASN A 31 12.13 -2.52 8.83
C ASN A 31 10.93 -3.37 9.28
N GLY A 32 10.85 -4.60 8.79
CA GLY A 32 9.85 -5.57 9.22
C GLY A 32 8.47 -5.43 8.59
N LYS A 33 8.24 -4.51 7.65
CA LYS A 33 6.96 -4.37 6.95
C LYS A 33 6.51 -5.70 6.31
N GLY A 34 7.34 -6.24 5.41
CA GLY A 34 7.04 -7.49 4.71
C GLY A 34 6.81 -8.67 5.66
N SER A 35 7.60 -8.78 6.75
CA SER A 35 7.40 -9.83 7.77
C SER A 35 6.05 -9.68 8.48
N VAL A 36 5.69 -8.47 8.89
CA VAL A 36 4.38 -8.20 9.51
C VAL A 36 3.26 -8.51 8.53
N CYS A 37 3.40 -8.11 7.26
CA CYS A 37 2.43 -8.42 6.21
C CYS A 37 2.26 -9.95 6.03
N ALA A 38 3.36 -10.69 5.98
CA ALA A 38 3.32 -12.15 5.84
C ALA A 38 2.64 -12.83 7.03
N TYR A 39 2.95 -12.43 8.27
CA TYR A 39 2.30 -12.97 9.46
C TYR A 39 0.80 -12.67 9.50
N LEU A 40 0.41 -11.42 9.21
CA LEU A 40 -1.00 -11.04 9.17
C LEU A 40 -1.78 -11.81 8.10
N ASN A 41 -1.20 -11.96 6.91
CA ASN A 41 -1.81 -12.75 5.84
C ASN A 41 -1.99 -14.21 6.25
N ALA A 42 -0.96 -14.82 6.86
CA ALA A 42 -1.02 -16.20 7.35
C ALA A 42 -2.09 -16.38 8.44
N MET A 43 -2.21 -15.43 9.39
CA MET A 43 -3.24 -15.45 10.44
C MET A 43 -4.64 -15.33 9.85
N LEU A 44 -4.86 -14.45 8.89
CA LEU A 44 -6.16 -14.30 8.22
C LEU A 44 -6.54 -15.55 7.44
N LEU A 45 -5.58 -16.16 6.73
CA LEU A 45 -5.76 -17.42 6.02
C LEU A 45 -6.13 -18.56 6.98
N ALA A 46 -5.41 -18.70 8.10
CA ALA A 46 -5.72 -19.68 9.15
C ALA A 46 -7.11 -19.45 9.77
N GLY A 47 -7.57 -18.20 9.79
CA GLY A 47 -8.94 -17.82 10.17
C GLY A 47 -10.00 -18.04 9.09
N GLY A 48 -9.65 -18.70 7.98
CA GLY A 48 -10.58 -19.02 6.88
C GLY A 48 -11.00 -17.80 6.04
N LYS A 49 -10.20 -16.72 6.04
CA LYS A 49 -10.50 -15.52 5.25
C LYS A 49 -9.90 -15.61 3.85
N LYS A 50 -10.60 -15.06 2.89
CA LYS A 50 -10.08 -14.87 1.53
C LYS A 50 -9.19 -13.63 1.50
N THR A 51 -7.89 -13.81 1.28
CA THR A 51 -6.91 -12.75 1.47
C THR A 51 -6.20 -12.35 0.20
N GLY A 52 -5.84 -11.07 0.13
CA GLY A 52 -4.82 -10.53 -0.76
C GLY A 52 -3.62 -10.05 0.03
N LEU A 53 -2.45 -10.17 -0.56
CA LEU A 53 -1.21 -9.61 -0.04
C LEU A 53 -0.51 -8.81 -1.12
N PHE A 54 -0.23 -7.53 -0.82
CA PHE A 54 0.56 -6.65 -1.68
C PHE A 54 1.85 -6.26 -0.97
N THR A 55 2.99 -6.66 -1.52
CA THR A 55 4.32 -6.41 -0.92
C THR A 55 5.33 -5.86 -1.93
N SER A 56 6.42 -5.28 -1.42
CA SER A 56 7.53 -4.77 -2.25
C SER A 56 8.86 -4.73 -1.47
N PRO A 57 9.99 -4.95 -2.16
CA PRO A 57 10.12 -5.41 -3.55
C PRO A 57 9.86 -6.91 -3.71
N HIS A 58 9.86 -7.42 -4.95
CA HIS A 58 9.96 -8.86 -5.23
C HIS A 58 11.43 -9.32 -5.17
N LEU A 59 11.65 -10.62 -4.99
CA LEU A 59 12.98 -11.22 -4.95
C LEU A 59 13.39 -11.80 -6.31
N VAL A 60 12.50 -12.50 -7.00
CA VAL A 60 12.77 -13.20 -8.26
C VAL A 60 11.78 -12.76 -9.34
N ARG A 61 10.47 -12.84 -9.08
CA ARG A 61 9.41 -12.56 -10.05
C ARG A 61 8.50 -11.44 -9.56
N ILE A 62 8.10 -10.58 -10.47
CA ILE A 62 7.20 -9.46 -10.18
C ILE A 62 5.85 -9.91 -9.61
N ASN A 63 5.38 -11.11 -9.95
CA ASN A 63 4.13 -11.71 -9.48
C ASN A 63 4.09 -11.88 -7.96
N GLU A 64 5.26 -12.09 -7.31
CA GLU A 64 5.40 -12.20 -5.84
C GLU A 64 4.79 -10.99 -5.10
N ARG A 65 4.68 -9.84 -5.78
CA ARG A 65 4.09 -8.63 -5.19
C ARG A 65 2.60 -8.74 -4.96
N PHE A 66 1.95 -9.73 -5.58
CA PHE A 66 0.51 -9.92 -5.57
C PHE A 66 0.20 -11.37 -5.22
N GLN A 67 -0.27 -11.63 -4.01
CA GLN A 67 -0.68 -12.97 -3.62
C GLN A 67 -2.18 -13.00 -3.31
N ILE A 68 -2.84 -14.07 -3.74
CA ILE A 68 -4.21 -14.39 -3.42
C ILE A 68 -4.20 -15.69 -2.64
N ASN A 69 -4.70 -15.67 -1.42
CA ASN A 69 -4.72 -16.84 -0.52
C ASN A 69 -3.33 -17.50 -0.34
N GLY A 70 -2.26 -16.70 -0.36
CA GLY A 70 -0.88 -17.16 -0.18
C GLY A 70 -0.19 -17.67 -1.44
N GLU A 71 -0.84 -17.63 -2.59
CA GLU A 71 -0.26 -18.01 -3.88
C GLU A 71 -0.05 -16.79 -4.76
N ASP A 72 1.08 -16.75 -5.47
CA ASP A 72 1.39 -15.68 -6.41
C ASP A 72 0.39 -15.69 -7.57
N VAL A 73 0.04 -14.50 -8.06
CA VAL A 73 -0.84 -14.38 -9.22
C VAL A 73 -0.19 -14.93 -10.50
N SER A 74 -1.01 -15.46 -11.39
CA SER A 74 -0.56 -15.96 -12.69
C SER A 74 -0.11 -14.83 -13.61
N ASP A 75 0.69 -15.16 -14.64
CA ASP A 75 1.11 -14.20 -15.67
C ASP A 75 -0.11 -13.66 -16.45
N GLU A 76 -1.15 -14.47 -16.60
CA GLU A 76 -2.40 -14.06 -17.24
C GLU A 76 -3.15 -13.00 -16.41
N GLN A 77 -3.30 -13.23 -15.09
CA GLN A 77 -3.92 -12.26 -14.18
C GLN A 77 -3.12 -10.93 -14.17
N PHE A 78 -1.79 -11.04 -14.11
CA PHE A 78 -0.90 -9.89 -14.16
C PHE A 78 -1.07 -9.09 -15.46
N LEU A 79 -1.02 -9.77 -16.62
CA LEU A 79 -1.15 -9.12 -17.93
C LEU A 79 -2.53 -8.46 -18.10
N ASN A 80 -3.61 -9.16 -17.72
CA ASN A 80 -4.96 -8.63 -17.82
C ASN A 80 -5.14 -7.35 -16.97
N ALA A 81 -4.61 -7.33 -15.75
CA ALA A 81 -4.63 -6.14 -14.90
C ALA A 81 -3.79 -5.00 -15.50
N PHE A 82 -2.60 -5.33 -16.01
CA PHE A 82 -1.75 -4.35 -16.68
C PHE A 82 -2.45 -3.67 -17.86
N LEU A 83 -3.06 -4.43 -18.74
CA LEU A 83 -3.75 -3.88 -19.92
C LEU A 83 -4.91 -2.94 -19.56
N LYS A 84 -5.64 -3.23 -18.48
CA LYS A 84 -6.71 -2.36 -17.98
C LYS A 84 -6.14 -1.05 -17.40
N VAL A 85 -5.10 -1.13 -16.58
CA VAL A 85 -4.44 0.05 -16.00
C VAL A 85 -3.81 0.90 -17.10
N GLU A 86 -3.10 0.29 -18.03
CA GLU A 86 -2.45 0.98 -19.16
C GLU A 86 -3.45 1.71 -20.04
N LYS A 87 -4.63 1.12 -20.28
CA LYS A 87 -5.71 1.80 -21.00
C LYS A 87 -6.18 3.05 -20.27
N ALA A 88 -6.50 2.94 -18.97
CA ALA A 88 -6.94 4.07 -18.16
C ALA A 88 -5.84 5.16 -18.04
N ALA A 89 -4.58 4.75 -17.91
CA ALA A 89 -3.44 5.66 -17.86
C ALA A 89 -3.27 6.46 -19.15
N LYS A 90 -3.40 5.82 -20.31
CA LYS A 90 -3.33 6.51 -21.62
C LYS A 90 -4.48 7.49 -21.84
N GLU A 91 -5.69 7.12 -21.41
CA GLU A 91 -6.84 8.02 -21.46
C GLU A 91 -6.60 9.26 -20.58
N TYR A 92 -6.04 9.07 -19.37
CA TYR A 92 -5.71 10.15 -18.44
C TYR A 92 -4.58 11.04 -18.96
N GLU A 93 -3.55 10.45 -19.57
CA GLU A 93 -2.45 11.18 -20.21
C GLU A 93 -2.94 12.03 -21.40
N ALA A 94 -3.90 11.51 -22.19
CA ALA A 94 -4.49 12.26 -23.30
C ALA A 94 -5.27 13.52 -22.86
N GLU A 95 -5.70 13.58 -21.59
CA GLU A 95 -6.31 14.75 -20.96
C GLU A 95 -5.28 15.77 -20.44
N GLY A 96 -3.98 15.50 -20.58
CA GLY A 96 -2.88 16.38 -20.16
C GLY A 96 -2.31 16.06 -18.77
N GLU A 97 -2.75 14.95 -18.17
CA GLU A 97 -2.27 14.49 -16.87
C GLU A 97 -1.03 13.59 -16.99
N GLY A 98 -0.35 13.36 -15.87
CA GLY A 98 0.86 12.52 -15.88
C GLY A 98 0.56 11.03 -15.97
N HIS A 99 1.39 10.27 -16.70
CA HIS A 99 1.33 8.81 -16.67
C HIS A 99 1.76 8.28 -15.29
N PRO A 100 1.06 7.29 -14.70
CA PRO A 100 1.43 6.73 -13.40
C PRO A 100 2.86 6.17 -13.41
N SER A 101 3.58 6.38 -12.31
CA SER A 101 4.90 5.80 -12.12
C SER A 101 4.81 4.27 -12.02
N TYR A 102 5.95 3.59 -12.16
CA TYR A 102 6.04 2.12 -12.05
C TYR A 102 5.33 1.57 -10.79
N PHE A 103 5.54 2.18 -9.62
CA PHE A 103 4.92 1.69 -8.38
C PHE A 103 3.42 2.00 -8.32
N GLU A 104 3.00 3.17 -8.82
CA GLU A 104 1.57 3.51 -8.94
C GLU A 104 0.86 2.53 -9.87
N THR A 105 1.45 2.19 -11.01
CA THR A 105 0.90 1.17 -11.93
C THR A 105 0.73 -0.18 -11.23
N LEU A 106 1.75 -0.67 -10.52
CA LEU A 106 1.65 -1.93 -9.79
C LEU A 106 0.58 -1.88 -8.69
N PHE A 107 0.48 -0.79 -7.96
CA PHE A 107 -0.56 -0.63 -6.96
C PHE A 107 -1.98 -0.68 -7.57
N LEU A 108 -2.21 0.04 -8.67
CA LEU A 108 -3.49 0.03 -9.40
C LEU A 108 -3.84 -1.37 -9.92
N MET A 109 -2.85 -2.07 -10.49
CA MET A 109 -3.00 -3.48 -10.91
C MET A 109 -3.41 -4.37 -9.75
N GLY A 110 -2.75 -4.21 -8.58
CA GLY A 110 -3.06 -4.96 -7.38
C GLY A 110 -4.52 -4.78 -6.96
N MET A 111 -5.02 -3.55 -6.96
CA MET A 111 -6.42 -3.28 -6.61
C MET A 111 -7.41 -4.01 -7.54
N LEU A 112 -7.14 -4.00 -8.86
CA LEU A 112 -7.97 -4.76 -9.83
C LEU A 112 -7.91 -6.27 -9.58
N ILE A 113 -6.70 -6.83 -9.42
CA ILE A 113 -6.49 -8.25 -9.18
C ILE A 113 -7.23 -8.72 -7.93
N PHE A 114 -7.10 -7.99 -6.82
CA PHE A 114 -7.75 -8.35 -5.56
C PHE A 114 -9.27 -8.21 -5.61
N LYS A 115 -9.78 -7.20 -6.32
CA LYS A 115 -11.22 -7.04 -6.57
C LYS A 115 -11.78 -8.19 -7.37
N GLU A 116 -11.15 -8.55 -8.48
CA GLU A 116 -11.58 -9.64 -9.36
C GLU A 116 -11.51 -11.00 -8.65
N ALA A 117 -10.50 -11.19 -7.81
CA ALA A 117 -10.40 -12.37 -6.98
C ALA A 117 -11.46 -12.39 -5.85
N GLY A 118 -12.10 -11.28 -5.54
CA GLY A 118 -13.10 -11.17 -4.47
C GLY A 118 -12.49 -11.41 -3.08
N VAL A 119 -11.30 -10.85 -2.80
CA VAL A 119 -10.68 -10.95 -1.48
C VAL A 119 -11.50 -10.17 -0.44
N GLU A 120 -11.58 -10.71 0.77
CA GLU A 120 -12.24 -10.05 1.91
C GLU A 120 -11.30 -9.10 2.63
N TYR A 121 -10.03 -9.50 2.76
CA TYR A 121 -8.98 -8.74 3.44
C TYR A 121 -7.77 -8.57 2.54
N LEU A 122 -7.23 -7.37 2.49
CA LEU A 122 -5.97 -7.08 1.83
C LEU A 122 -4.96 -6.60 2.86
N VAL A 123 -3.84 -7.29 2.98
CA VAL A 123 -2.68 -6.78 3.70
C VAL A 123 -1.77 -6.08 2.70
N MET A 124 -1.53 -4.79 2.93
CA MET A 124 -0.91 -3.92 1.94
C MET A 124 0.31 -3.20 2.52
N GLU A 125 1.48 -3.46 1.97
CA GLU A 125 2.74 -2.80 2.32
C GLU A 125 2.92 -1.50 1.55
N THR A 126 3.36 -0.42 2.23
CA THR A 126 3.82 0.81 1.56
C THR A 126 5.11 0.56 0.79
N GLY A 127 5.27 1.20 -0.37
CA GLY A 127 6.53 1.14 -1.11
C GLY A 127 7.63 1.96 -0.44
N LEU A 128 7.39 3.25 -0.21
CA LEU A 128 8.37 4.17 0.38
C LEU A 128 7.69 5.30 1.17
N GLY A 129 8.05 5.41 2.43
CA GLY A 129 7.50 6.44 3.32
C GLY A 129 6.10 6.08 3.79
N GLY A 130 5.10 6.85 3.41
CA GLY A 130 3.70 6.67 3.74
C GLY A 130 2.86 7.81 3.16
N ARG A 131 3.08 9.05 3.62
CA ARG A 131 2.28 10.23 3.26
C ARG A 131 2.11 10.44 1.75
N LEU A 132 3.18 10.28 0.98
CA LEU A 132 3.20 10.43 -0.49
C LEU A 132 3.35 9.08 -1.21
N ASP A 133 3.06 7.97 -0.54
CA ASP A 133 3.07 6.67 -1.19
C ASP A 133 1.78 6.44 -1.99
N ALA A 134 1.88 5.74 -3.13
CA ALA A 134 0.71 5.45 -3.96
C ALA A 134 -0.39 4.70 -3.16
N THR A 135 0.02 3.81 -2.24
CA THR A 135 -0.90 3.07 -1.37
C THR A 135 -1.71 3.99 -0.45
N ASN A 136 -1.24 5.23 -0.20
CA ASN A 136 -1.97 6.21 0.60
C ASN A 136 -3.15 6.87 -0.13
N ALA A 137 -3.40 6.48 -1.38
CA ALA A 137 -4.64 6.76 -2.09
C ALA A 137 -5.86 6.08 -1.44
N ILE A 138 -5.64 5.08 -0.57
CA ILE A 138 -6.70 4.45 0.22
C ILE A 138 -7.10 5.38 1.38
N ASP A 139 -8.36 5.82 1.38
CA ASP A 139 -8.86 6.77 2.38
C ASP A 139 -9.41 6.10 3.65
N ASN A 140 -9.94 4.87 3.54
CA ASN A 140 -10.60 4.17 4.64
C ASN A 140 -10.03 2.76 4.86
N PRO A 141 -8.74 2.60 5.24
CA PRO A 141 -8.22 1.29 5.63
C PRO A 141 -8.92 0.83 6.92
N ALA A 142 -9.07 -0.48 7.10
CA ALA A 142 -9.63 -1.05 8.32
C ALA A 142 -8.67 -0.92 9.52
N LEU A 143 -7.36 -0.86 9.23
CA LEU A 143 -6.29 -0.77 10.22
C LEU A 143 -5.04 -0.17 9.58
N ALA A 144 -4.35 0.71 10.31
CA ALA A 144 -3.00 1.15 9.98
C ALA A 144 -1.99 0.51 10.93
N ILE A 145 -0.85 0.06 10.39
CA ILE A 145 0.25 -0.49 11.19
C ILE A 145 1.54 0.24 10.83
N ILE A 146 2.30 0.67 11.85
CA ILE A 146 3.61 1.26 11.66
C ILE A 146 4.63 0.41 12.42
N THR A 147 5.45 -0.30 11.68
CA THR A 147 6.52 -1.14 12.22
C THR A 147 7.67 -0.26 12.74
N SER A 148 8.85 -0.81 12.98
CA SER A 148 9.98 -0.04 13.52
C SER A 148 10.35 1.16 12.65
N ILE A 149 10.76 2.25 13.29
CA ILE A 149 11.25 3.49 12.68
C ILE A 149 12.75 3.61 12.95
N SER A 150 13.53 3.72 11.88
CA SER A 150 14.97 4.00 11.94
C SER A 150 15.37 4.93 10.79
N LEU A 151 16.62 5.42 10.80
CA LEU A 151 17.15 6.22 9.69
C LEU A 151 17.27 5.36 8.46
N ASP A 152 16.52 5.72 7.41
CA ASP A 152 16.52 5.05 6.11
C ASP A 152 15.98 6.01 5.05
N HIS A 153 16.49 5.89 3.83
CA HIS A 153 16.10 6.79 2.74
C HIS A 153 16.15 8.28 3.11
N THR A 154 17.16 8.68 3.88
CA THR A 154 17.25 10.01 4.49
C THR A 154 17.23 11.16 3.49
N ALA A 155 17.71 10.93 2.27
CA ALA A 155 17.64 11.91 1.17
C ALA A 155 16.19 12.23 0.73
N ILE A 156 15.22 11.36 1.04
CA ILE A 156 13.82 11.50 0.60
C ILE A 156 12.89 11.73 1.79
N LEU A 157 13.06 10.97 2.87
CA LEU A 157 12.15 10.96 4.01
C LEU A 157 12.57 11.92 5.13
N GLY A 158 13.78 12.49 5.03
CA GLY A 158 14.37 13.37 6.04
C GLY A 158 15.43 12.66 6.88
N ASP A 159 16.23 13.47 7.55
CA ASP A 159 17.47 13.11 8.23
C ASP A 159 17.30 12.87 9.74
N THR A 160 16.06 12.86 10.24
CA THR A 160 15.73 12.58 11.65
C THR A 160 14.64 11.54 11.80
N ILE A 161 14.63 10.87 12.96
CA ILE A 161 13.59 9.89 13.31
C ILE A 161 12.20 10.51 13.27
N GLU A 162 12.07 11.75 13.74
CA GLU A 162 10.80 12.48 13.78
C GLU A 162 10.26 12.77 12.39
N LYS A 163 11.12 13.19 11.43
CA LYS A 163 10.72 13.41 10.04
C LYS A 163 10.27 12.10 9.38
N ILE A 164 11.06 11.04 9.53
CA ILE A 164 10.72 9.73 8.98
C ILE A 164 9.43 9.17 9.59
N ALA A 165 9.24 9.34 10.91
CA ALA A 165 8.01 8.97 11.59
C ALA A 165 6.81 9.76 11.06
N GLY A 166 6.96 11.06 10.79
CA GLY A 166 5.93 11.92 10.20
C GLY A 166 5.50 11.46 8.80
N GLU A 167 6.47 11.12 7.95
CA GLU A 167 6.18 10.57 6.61
C GLU A 167 5.43 9.24 6.68
N LYS A 168 5.82 8.34 7.59
CA LYS A 168 5.15 7.04 7.76
C LYS A 168 3.79 7.18 8.44
N ALA A 169 3.65 8.07 9.42
CA ALA A 169 2.38 8.39 10.07
C ALA A 169 1.34 9.01 9.10
N GLY A 170 1.76 9.41 7.91
CA GLY A 170 0.86 9.87 6.85
C GLY A 170 -0.17 8.84 6.38
N ILE A 171 -0.01 7.56 6.71
CA ILE A 171 -1.01 6.52 6.43
C ILE A 171 -2.16 6.48 7.45
N ILE A 172 -2.04 7.18 8.58
CA ILE A 172 -3.07 7.25 9.61
C ILE A 172 -4.22 8.09 9.08
N LYS A 173 -5.43 7.57 9.18
CA LYS A 173 -6.67 8.23 8.74
C LYS A 173 -7.60 8.47 9.92
N PRO A 174 -8.42 9.52 9.90
CA PRO A 174 -9.39 9.79 10.96
C PRO A 174 -10.33 8.60 11.22
N GLY A 175 -10.50 8.23 12.48
CA GLY A 175 -11.38 7.12 12.88
C GLY A 175 -10.84 5.71 12.59
N VAL A 176 -9.65 5.59 12.04
CA VAL A 176 -9.00 4.30 11.77
C VAL A 176 -8.06 3.94 12.92
N PRO A 177 -8.17 2.74 13.51
CA PRO A 177 -7.24 2.30 14.55
C PRO A 177 -5.83 2.18 13.99
N VAL A 178 -4.83 2.49 14.84
CA VAL A 178 -3.42 2.37 14.50
C VAL A 178 -2.67 1.55 15.55
N PHE A 179 -1.89 0.57 15.10
CA PHE A 179 -0.87 -0.11 15.89
C PHE A 179 0.52 0.31 15.45
N PHE A 180 1.41 0.54 16.40
CA PHE A 180 2.77 0.95 16.06
C PHE A 180 3.81 0.43 17.05
N ASP A 181 5.05 0.29 16.58
CA ASP A 181 6.20 -0.02 17.44
C ASP A 181 6.52 1.18 18.33
N GLY A 182 6.40 0.99 19.64
CA GLY A 182 6.69 2.01 20.66
C GLY A 182 8.15 2.04 21.13
N SER A 183 9.07 1.28 20.55
CA SER A 183 10.46 1.19 21.02
C SER A 183 11.23 2.51 20.94
N SER A 184 10.94 3.34 19.93
CA SER A 184 11.47 4.68 19.78
C SER A 184 10.52 5.73 20.38
N LYS A 185 10.91 6.36 21.51
CA LYS A 185 10.08 7.43 22.12
C LYS A 185 9.79 8.57 21.15
N LYS A 186 10.80 9.04 20.40
CA LYS A 186 10.64 10.13 19.43
C LYS A 186 9.65 9.78 18.31
N ALA A 187 9.73 8.58 17.76
CA ALA A 187 8.79 8.12 16.75
C ALA A 187 7.37 7.97 17.34
N ALA A 188 7.26 7.41 18.56
CA ALA A 188 6.00 7.21 19.23
C ALA A 188 5.25 8.54 19.52
N GLU A 189 5.97 9.59 19.91
CA GLU A 189 5.38 10.92 20.11
C GLU A 189 4.77 11.49 18.83
N VAL A 190 5.49 11.40 17.71
CA VAL A 190 5.01 11.87 16.40
C VAL A 190 3.77 11.08 15.95
N ILE A 191 3.82 9.73 16.08
CA ILE A 191 2.71 8.86 15.67
C ILE A 191 1.47 9.14 16.52
N LYS A 192 1.62 9.26 17.86
CA LYS A 192 0.51 9.59 18.77
C LYS A 192 -0.11 10.94 18.45
N ALA A 193 0.71 11.98 18.22
CA ALA A 193 0.21 13.30 17.85
C ALA A 193 -0.56 13.30 16.52
N LYS A 194 -0.22 12.38 15.60
CA LYS A 194 -0.94 12.24 14.32
C LYS A 194 -2.25 11.43 14.46
N ALA A 195 -2.33 10.54 15.44
CA ALA A 195 -3.48 9.67 15.69
C ALA A 195 -4.56 10.32 16.60
N SER A 196 -4.23 11.44 17.27
CA SER A 196 -5.15 12.25 18.10
C SER A 196 -5.98 13.18 17.24
#